data_f58b8df90743ea68288a6ad206a204f9
#
_entry.id   f58b8df90743ea68288a6ad206a204f9
#
_cell.length_a   1.000
_cell.length_b   1.000
_cell.length_c   1.000
_cell.angle_alpha   90.00
_cell.angle_beta   90.00
_cell.angle_gamma   90.00
#
_symmetry.space_group_name_H-M   'P 1'
#
loop_
_entity.id
_entity.type
_entity.pdbx_description
1 polymer ?
#
loop_
_entity_poly.entity_id
_entity_poly.type
_entity_poly.pdbx_seq_one_letter_code
_entity_poly.pdbx_strand_id
1 'polypeptide(L)'
;MALISLLFWSNISMLNIAHILGSLQVGGAERFVIDLCRTQKKQGNNPMIISLGRPGEQLESECDANQITFFSSSRTSILKLIQVYVRLKQMDIVHIHTPYALKFLQVIVPFLKAKIIYTRHGAAPLIAEHWKKLHVKIQPFIHAITFVSKEGMENFQKLYHWQQTPSQVIDNGVLINPVNPGSKCSAKVRIGSVGRMIPLKNQLGLLKALSLLTVDIQSNIEVHFFGDGECLTQLKDYSALNLPDTKVNFYGMVNDREEIYANIDALVVCSETEGLSMVIIEAMANKIPVIATNVGGNPKLVLDQKTGWLFDYDDNKKLAVILANIVQDKTVLNPIGLAAFNYISANFAIESSAKKYLALYEI
;
A
#
# COMPACT_ATOMS: atom_id res chain seq x y z
N MET A 1 13.85 -37.77 -20.21
CA MET A 1 13.12 -37.47 -18.96
C MET A 1 12.67 -36.00 -18.88
N ALA A 2 12.05 -35.47 -19.93
CA ALA A 2 11.62 -34.04 -20.00
C ALA A 2 10.16 -33.86 -20.46
N LEU A 3 9.31 -34.90 -20.29
CA LEU A 3 7.92 -34.91 -20.79
C LEU A 3 6.86 -35.18 -19.70
N ILE A 4 7.26 -35.25 -18.42
CA ILE A 4 6.33 -35.55 -17.30
C ILE A 4 5.95 -34.33 -16.47
N SER A 5 6.60 -33.15 -16.67
CA SER A 5 6.29 -31.94 -15.91
C SER A 5 5.15 -31.07 -16.49
N LEU A 6 4.55 -31.48 -17.61
CA LEU A 6 3.49 -30.71 -18.30
C LEU A 6 2.06 -31.19 -18.03
N LEU A 7 1.88 -32.23 -17.21
CA LEU A 7 0.57 -32.89 -16.99
C LEU A 7 -0.09 -32.60 -15.63
N PHE A 8 0.47 -31.71 -14.80
CA PHE A 8 -0.13 -31.32 -13.51
C PHE A 8 -0.81 -29.94 -13.51
N TRP A 9 -1.05 -29.33 -14.67
CA TRP A 9 -1.94 -28.16 -14.83
C TRP A 9 -3.35 -28.62 -15.19
N SER A 10 -3.88 -29.60 -14.45
CA SER A 10 -5.23 -30.12 -14.66
C SER A 10 -6.25 -29.25 -13.91
N ASN A 11 -7.12 -28.57 -14.69
CA ASN A 11 -8.45 -28.06 -14.28
C ASN A 11 -8.50 -27.07 -13.10
N ILE A 12 -7.70 -26.00 -13.12
CA ILE A 12 -8.09 -24.81 -12.35
C ILE A 12 -9.23 -24.17 -13.15
N SER A 13 -10.46 -24.36 -12.68
CA SER A 13 -11.62 -23.66 -13.25
C SER A 13 -11.39 -22.15 -13.11
N MET A 14 -11.55 -21.40 -14.19
CA MET A 14 -11.48 -19.94 -14.20
C MET A 14 -12.45 -19.39 -13.14
N LEU A 15 -11.93 -18.67 -12.14
CA LEU A 15 -12.72 -18.06 -11.10
C LEU A 15 -13.17 -16.63 -11.49
N ASN A 16 -14.44 -16.34 -11.26
CA ASN A 16 -14.99 -14.98 -11.30
C ASN A 16 -14.81 -14.35 -9.92
N ILE A 17 -13.94 -13.35 -9.81
CA ILE A 17 -13.51 -12.76 -8.54
C ILE A 17 -13.94 -11.30 -8.49
N ALA A 18 -14.75 -10.91 -7.51
CA ALA A 18 -15.06 -9.50 -7.26
C ALA A 18 -14.23 -8.97 -6.08
N HIS A 19 -13.38 -7.99 -6.33
CA HIS A 19 -12.67 -7.22 -5.31
C HIS A 19 -13.46 -5.97 -4.95
N ILE A 20 -13.83 -5.82 -3.67
CA ILE A 20 -14.66 -4.71 -3.21
C ILE A 20 -13.80 -3.70 -2.47
N LEU A 21 -13.74 -2.48 -3.01
CA LEU A 21 -13.00 -1.35 -2.46
C LEU A 21 -13.95 -0.25 -1.95
N GLY A 22 -13.49 0.56 -1.02
CA GLY A 22 -14.21 1.75 -0.56
C GLY A 22 -14.25 2.86 -1.61
N SER A 23 -13.17 3.00 -2.39
CA SER A 23 -13.02 3.96 -3.49
C SER A 23 -11.91 3.50 -4.44
N LEU A 24 -11.78 4.17 -5.58
CA LEU A 24 -10.62 4.11 -6.48
C LEU A 24 -9.81 5.42 -6.42
N GLN A 25 -9.80 6.08 -5.27
CA GLN A 25 -8.84 7.15 -4.98
C GLN A 25 -7.45 6.57 -4.75
N VAL A 26 -6.42 7.40 -4.92
CA VAL A 26 -5.02 6.96 -4.74
C VAL A 26 -4.77 6.51 -3.30
N GLY A 27 -4.45 5.24 -3.15
CA GLY A 27 -4.12 4.61 -1.88
C GLY A 27 -3.36 3.30 -2.08
N GLY A 28 -2.61 2.88 -1.06
CA GLY A 28 -1.79 1.68 -1.15
C GLY A 28 -2.59 0.38 -1.30
N ALA A 29 -3.74 0.29 -0.62
CA ALA A 29 -4.62 -0.89 -0.72
C ALA A 29 -5.28 -0.98 -2.10
N GLU A 30 -5.71 0.16 -2.66
CA GLU A 30 -6.34 0.28 -3.95
C GLU A 30 -5.36 -0.14 -5.07
N ARG A 31 -4.14 0.38 -5.04
CA ARG A 31 -3.08 0.00 -5.99
C ARG A 31 -2.69 -1.47 -5.88
N PHE A 32 -2.57 -1.99 -4.66
CA PHE A 32 -2.34 -3.41 -4.44
C PHE A 32 -3.43 -4.27 -5.09
N VAL A 33 -4.71 -3.89 -4.96
CA VAL A 33 -5.82 -4.65 -5.56
C VAL A 33 -5.79 -4.59 -7.08
N ILE A 34 -5.43 -3.46 -7.68
CA ILE A 34 -5.24 -3.34 -9.15
C ILE A 34 -4.13 -4.29 -9.62
N ASP A 35 -2.96 -4.27 -8.94
CA ASP A 35 -1.83 -5.15 -9.26
C ASP A 35 -2.19 -6.64 -9.04
N LEU A 36 -2.98 -6.94 -8.01
CA LEU A 36 -3.49 -8.29 -7.74
C LEU A 36 -4.44 -8.75 -8.87
N CYS A 37 -5.40 -7.92 -9.28
CA CYS A 37 -6.30 -8.22 -10.40
C CYS A 37 -5.53 -8.46 -11.70
N ARG A 38 -4.54 -7.62 -11.99
CA ARG A 38 -3.66 -7.80 -13.16
C ARG A 38 -2.95 -9.15 -13.13
N THR A 39 -2.47 -9.57 -11.97
CA THR A 39 -1.77 -10.84 -11.78
C THR A 39 -2.72 -12.02 -11.88
N GLN A 40 -3.90 -11.95 -11.25
CA GLN A 40 -4.94 -12.98 -11.34
C GLN A 40 -5.45 -13.16 -12.78
N LYS A 41 -5.58 -12.08 -13.53
CA LYS A 41 -5.96 -12.13 -14.96
C LYS A 41 -4.90 -12.87 -15.78
N LYS A 42 -3.61 -12.61 -15.54
CA LYS A 42 -2.50 -13.35 -16.17
C LYS A 42 -2.50 -14.84 -15.79
N GLN A 43 -3.04 -15.19 -14.64
CA GLN A 43 -3.19 -16.56 -14.17
C GLN A 43 -4.46 -17.26 -14.70
N GLY A 44 -5.21 -16.64 -15.62
CA GLY A 44 -6.40 -17.19 -16.25
C GLY A 44 -7.70 -17.01 -15.48
N ASN A 45 -7.73 -16.18 -14.43
CA ASN A 45 -8.95 -15.83 -13.71
C ASN A 45 -9.63 -14.59 -14.29
N ASN A 46 -10.87 -14.36 -13.90
CA ASN A 46 -11.69 -13.21 -14.32
C ASN A 46 -11.96 -12.27 -13.13
N PRO A 47 -10.97 -11.44 -12.73
CA PRO A 47 -11.16 -10.47 -11.67
C PRO A 47 -11.90 -9.24 -12.14
N MET A 48 -12.74 -8.67 -11.26
CA MET A 48 -13.31 -7.33 -11.40
C MET A 48 -13.19 -6.53 -10.11
N ILE A 49 -13.15 -5.21 -10.23
CA ILE A 49 -13.17 -4.30 -9.08
C ILE A 49 -14.55 -3.66 -8.96
N ILE A 50 -15.11 -3.68 -7.77
CA ILE A 50 -16.32 -2.91 -7.43
C ILE A 50 -15.90 -1.81 -6.46
N SER A 51 -15.90 -0.57 -6.94
CA SER A 51 -15.67 0.63 -6.14
C SER A 51 -16.99 1.13 -5.55
N LEU A 52 -17.02 1.36 -4.25
CA LEU A 52 -18.13 2.02 -3.57
C LEU A 52 -18.01 3.55 -3.61
N GLY A 53 -16.92 4.07 -4.16
CA GLY A 53 -16.70 5.49 -4.43
C GLY A 53 -17.58 6.05 -5.55
N ARG A 54 -17.20 7.20 -6.06
CA ARG A 54 -17.90 7.86 -7.18
C ARG A 54 -17.18 7.56 -8.51
N PRO A 55 -17.88 7.55 -9.63
CA PRO A 55 -17.23 7.52 -10.94
C PRO A 55 -16.30 8.73 -11.16
N GLY A 56 -15.20 8.49 -11.87
CA GLY A 56 -14.18 9.51 -12.16
C GLY A 56 -13.08 9.62 -11.11
N GLU A 57 -12.91 8.62 -10.25
CA GLU A 57 -11.80 8.57 -9.30
C GLU A 57 -10.47 8.24 -10.00
N GLN A 58 -9.36 8.73 -9.43
CA GLN A 58 -8.06 8.80 -10.10
C GLN A 58 -7.53 7.44 -10.60
N LEU A 59 -7.76 6.34 -9.89
CA LEU A 59 -7.27 5.01 -10.26
C LEU A 59 -8.16 4.28 -11.28
N GLU A 60 -9.30 4.84 -11.70
CA GLU A 60 -10.10 4.27 -12.79
C GLU A 60 -9.29 4.23 -14.09
N SER A 61 -8.50 5.26 -14.38
CA SER A 61 -7.60 5.28 -15.54
C SER A 61 -6.53 4.18 -15.50
N GLU A 62 -6.03 3.83 -14.30
CA GLU A 62 -5.08 2.73 -14.14
C GLU A 62 -5.76 1.36 -14.37
N CYS A 63 -7.04 1.23 -13.97
CA CYS A 63 -7.84 0.04 -14.29
C CYS A 63 -8.02 -0.12 -15.82
N ASP A 64 -8.39 0.96 -16.51
CA ASP A 64 -8.55 0.96 -17.97
C ASP A 64 -7.26 0.62 -18.71
N ALA A 65 -6.15 1.26 -18.32
CA ALA A 65 -4.82 1.00 -18.91
C ALA A 65 -4.39 -0.47 -18.75
N ASN A 66 -4.77 -1.13 -17.67
CA ASN A 66 -4.50 -2.54 -17.40
C ASN A 66 -5.65 -3.47 -17.87
N GLN A 67 -6.68 -2.95 -18.52
CA GLN A 67 -7.84 -3.70 -18.99
C GLN A 67 -8.51 -4.51 -17.85
N ILE A 68 -8.59 -3.93 -16.66
CA ILE A 68 -9.28 -4.51 -15.51
C ILE A 68 -10.71 -4.02 -15.53
N THR A 69 -11.66 -4.96 -15.56
CA THR A 69 -13.08 -4.63 -15.45
C THR A 69 -13.35 -4.01 -14.09
N PHE A 70 -13.98 -2.84 -14.06
CA PHE A 70 -14.42 -2.23 -12.81
C PHE A 70 -15.84 -1.69 -12.89
N PHE A 71 -16.44 -1.47 -11.74
CA PHE A 71 -17.76 -0.88 -11.58
C PHE A 71 -17.73 0.17 -10.48
N SER A 72 -18.22 1.37 -10.79
CA SER A 72 -18.51 2.45 -9.85
C SER A 72 -19.91 3.03 -10.14
N SER A 73 -20.50 3.73 -9.19
CA SER A 73 -21.86 4.27 -9.38
C SER A 73 -22.10 5.52 -8.56
N SER A 74 -22.64 6.55 -9.20
CA SER A 74 -23.11 7.79 -8.56
C SER A 74 -24.51 7.68 -7.92
N ARG A 75 -25.21 6.54 -8.08
CA ARG A 75 -26.58 6.35 -7.58
C ARG A 75 -26.66 6.37 -6.06
N THR A 76 -27.86 6.55 -5.55
CA THR A 76 -28.16 6.47 -4.09
C THR A 76 -27.75 5.13 -3.52
N SER A 77 -27.50 5.07 -2.21
CA SER A 77 -26.99 3.88 -1.53
C SER A 77 -27.82 2.61 -1.78
N ILE A 78 -29.15 2.73 -1.84
CA ILE A 78 -30.05 1.59 -2.08
C ILE A 78 -29.90 1.08 -3.52
N LEU A 79 -29.97 1.98 -4.51
CA LEU A 79 -29.84 1.59 -5.92
C LEU A 79 -28.44 1.05 -6.22
N LYS A 80 -27.39 1.65 -5.63
CA LYS A 80 -26.02 1.14 -5.72
C LYS A 80 -25.93 -0.27 -5.12
N LEU A 81 -26.55 -0.53 -3.96
CA LEU A 81 -26.54 -1.84 -3.32
C LEU A 81 -27.20 -2.91 -4.23
N ILE A 82 -28.33 -2.58 -4.87
CA ILE A 82 -29.00 -3.48 -5.81
C ILE A 82 -28.07 -3.78 -7.00
N GLN A 83 -27.46 -2.75 -7.60
CA GLN A 83 -26.52 -2.92 -8.72
C GLN A 83 -25.32 -3.78 -8.35
N VAL A 84 -24.78 -3.61 -7.16
CA VAL A 84 -23.67 -4.41 -6.61
C VAL A 84 -24.14 -5.86 -6.40
N TYR A 85 -25.29 -6.06 -5.77
CA TYR A 85 -25.85 -7.40 -5.51
C TYR A 85 -26.03 -8.21 -6.79
N VAL A 86 -26.61 -7.61 -7.85
CA VAL A 86 -26.81 -8.28 -9.14
C VAL A 86 -25.48 -8.79 -9.73
N ARG A 87 -24.39 -8.01 -9.58
CA ARG A 87 -23.07 -8.42 -10.05
C ARG A 87 -22.46 -9.51 -9.16
N LEU A 88 -22.56 -9.38 -7.86
CA LEU A 88 -21.98 -10.33 -6.90
C LEU A 88 -22.64 -11.72 -6.96
N LYS A 89 -23.89 -11.83 -7.41
CA LYS A 89 -24.57 -13.13 -7.60
C LYS A 89 -23.91 -14.03 -8.64
N GLN A 90 -23.10 -13.47 -9.53
CA GLN A 90 -22.43 -14.18 -10.63
C GLN A 90 -20.97 -14.50 -10.30
N MET A 91 -20.50 -14.15 -9.10
CA MET A 91 -19.13 -14.32 -8.67
C MET A 91 -18.97 -15.63 -7.90
N ASP A 92 -17.79 -16.25 -8.06
CA ASP A 92 -17.36 -17.39 -7.27
C ASP A 92 -16.75 -16.91 -5.95
N ILE A 93 -16.03 -15.79 -6.01
CA ILE A 93 -15.35 -15.15 -4.87
C ILE A 93 -15.76 -13.68 -4.74
N VAL A 94 -16.06 -13.27 -3.51
CA VAL A 94 -16.23 -11.87 -3.13
C VAL A 94 -15.16 -11.51 -2.10
N HIS A 95 -14.18 -10.74 -2.53
CA HIS A 95 -13.06 -10.33 -1.71
C HIS A 95 -13.21 -8.88 -1.25
N ILE A 96 -13.48 -8.68 0.03
CA ILE A 96 -13.77 -7.38 0.64
C ILE A 96 -12.47 -6.82 1.24
N HIS A 97 -12.06 -5.60 0.85
CA HIS A 97 -10.77 -5.02 1.24
C HIS A 97 -10.86 -3.92 2.30
N THR A 98 -12.05 -3.47 2.67
CA THR A 98 -12.20 -2.43 3.68
C THR A 98 -13.34 -2.69 4.64
N PRO A 99 -13.26 -2.24 5.90
CA PRO A 99 -14.37 -2.37 6.85
C PRO A 99 -15.60 -1.56 6.42
N TYR A 100 -15.41 -0.47 5.69
CA TYR A 100 -16.52 0.33 5.15
C TYR A 100 -17.27 -0.43 4.05
N ALA A 101 -16.55 -1.15 3.17
CA ALA A 101 -17.16 -2.03 2.18
C ALA A 101 -17.93 -3.17 2.87
N LEU A 102 -17.36 -3.77 3.91
CA LEU A 102 -18.04 -4.78 4.73
C LEU A 102 -19.34 -4.23 5.34
N LYS A 103 -19.30 -3.01 5.91
CA LYS A 103 -20.47 -2.33 6.46
C LYS A 103 -21.55 -2.07 5.39
N PHE A 104 -21.15 -1.67 4.19
CA PHE A 104 -22.08 -1.44 3.07
C PHE A 104 -22.75 -2.75 2.63
N LEU A 105 -21.99 -3.83 2.54
CA LEU A 105 -22.46 -5.13 2.03
C LEU A 105 -23.19 -5.99 3.08
N GLN A 106 -23.19 -5.62 4.37
CA GLN A 106 -23.69 -6.45 5.46
C GLN A 106 -25.11 -6.99 5.28
N VAL A 107 -25.94 -6.30 4.51
CA VAL A 107 -27.36 -6.69 4.30
C VAL A 107 -27.53 -7.68 3.16
N ILE A 108 -26.58 -7.76 2.22
CA ILE A 108 -26.63 -8.65 1.06
C ILE A 108 -25.72 -9.88 1.20
N VAL A 109 -24.68 -9.79 2.02
CA VAL A 109 -23.74 -10.90 2.27
C VAL A 109 -24.43 -12.22 2.61
N PRO A 110 -25.47 -12.28 3.46
CA PRO A 110 -26.18 -13.54 3.77
C PRO A 110 -26.88 -14.21 2.57
N PHE A 111 -27.07 -13.48 1.48
CA PHE A 111 -27.79 -13.95 0.27
C PHE A 111 -26.84 -14.26 -0.89
N LEU A 112 -25.53 -14.15 -0.68
CA LEU A 112 -24.52 -14.48 -1.68
C LEU A 112 -24.14 -15.96 -1.58
N LYS A 113 -23.98 -16.62 -2.75
CA LYS A 113 -23.46 -17.99 -2.82
C LYS A 113 -21.95 -18.03 -2.92
N ALA A 114 -21.33 -16.90 -3.29
CA ALA A 114 -19.89 -16.75 -3.41
C ALA A 114 -19.18 -16.98 -2.07
N LYS A 115 -17.95 -17.52 -2.10
CA LYS A 115 -17.08 -17.51 -0.93
C LYS A 115 -16.65 -16.07 -0.61
N ILE A 116 -16.78 -15.67 0.64
CA ILE A 116 -16.50 -14.30 1.06
C ILE A 116 -15.20 -14.26 1.84
N ILE A 117 -14.23 -13.53 1.30
CA ILE A 117 -12.93 -13.27 1.92
C ILE A 117 -12.91 -11.83 2.40
N TYR A 118 -12.37 -11.59 3.57
CA TYR A 118 -12.23 -10.23 4.12
C TYR A 118 -10.76 -9.94 4.44
N THR A 119 -10.19 -8.90 3.81
CA THR A 119 -8.81 -8.46 4.08
C THR A 119 -8.79 -7.15 4.87
N ARG A 120 -7.99 -7.14 5.93
CA ARG A 120 -7.67 -5.97 6.74
C ARG A 120 -6.31 -5.40 6.32
N HIS A 121 -6.31 -4.24 5.62
CA HIS A 121 -5.07 -3.56 5.21
C HIS A 121 -4.48 -2.65 6.30
N GLY A 122 -5.24 -2.26 7.31
CA GLY A 122 -4.77 -1.44 8.43
C GLY A 122 -4.56 -2.26 9.70
N ALA A 123 -3.50 -1.95 10.46
CA ALA A 123 -3.21 -2.59 11.75
C ALA A 123 -4.06 -1.99 12.90
N ALA A 124 -4.50 -0.74 12.78
CA ALA A 124 -5.24 -0.04 13.83
C ALA A 124 -6.57 -0.74 14.16
N PRO A 125 -6.87 -0.97 15.45
CA PRO A 125 -8.11 -1.60 15.89
C PRO A 125 -9.31 -0.66 15.70
N LEU A 126 -10.45 -1.21 15.28
CA LEU A 126 -11.72 -0.48 15.16
C LEU A 126 -12.53 -0.68 16.46
N ILE A 127 -12.26 0.13 17.48
CA ILE A 127 -12.77 -0.06 18.84
C ILE A 127 -14.23 0.38 19.05
N ALA A 128 -14.77 1.21 18.15
CA ALA A 128 -16.13 1.73 18.31
C ALA A 128 -17.17 0.61 18.27
N GLU A 129 -18.19 0.71 19.12
CA GLU A 129 -19.20 -0.32 19.36
C GLU A 129 -19.93 -0.78 18.08
N HIS A 130 -20.20 0.14 17.15
CA HIS A 130 -20.84 -0.21 15.88
C HIS A 130 -19.98 -1.14 15.01
N TRP A 131 -18.64 -1.05 15.10
CA TRP A 131 -17.73 -1.98 14.42
C TRP A 131 -17.77 -3.36 15.07
N LYS A 132 -17.83 -3.43 16.41
CA LYS A 132 -17.95 -4.71 17.13
C LYS A 132 -19.23 -5.43 16.73
N LYS A 133 -20.37 -4.73 16.76
CA LYS A 133 -21.67 -5.28 16.34
C LYS A 133 -21.65 -5.77 14.90
N LEU A 134 -21.04 -5.00 13.98
CA LEU A 134 -20.89 -5.40 12.58
C LEU A 134 -20.10 -6.70 12.47
N HIS A 135 -18.93 -6.78 13.10
CA HIS A 135 -18.05 -7.95 12.96
C HIS A 135 -18.69 -9.21 13.57
N VAL A 136 -19.38 -9.11 14.70
CA VAL A 136 -20.14 -10.24 15.28
C VAL A 136 -21.24 -10.71 14.31
N LYS A 137 -22.00 -9.77 13.74
CA LYS A 137 -23.11 -10.09 12.84
C LYS A 137 -22.64 -10.77 11.55
N ILE A 138 -21.49 -10.34 10.99
CA ILE A 138 -21.05 -10.77 9.67
C ILE A 138 -20.17 -12.01 9.71
N GLN A 139 -19.56 -12.33 10.85
CA GLN A 139 -18.64 -13.45 11.01
C GLN A 139 -19.13 -14.77 10.42
N PRO A 140 -20.41 -15.20 10.63
CA PRO A 140 -20.90 -16.48 10.11
C PRO A 140 -20.85 -16.62 8.59
N PHE A 141 -20.72 -15.52 7.86
CA PHE A 141 -20.74 -15.49 6.41
C PHE A 141 -19.34 -15.31 5.80
N ILE A 142 -18.32 -15.08 6.64
CA ILE A 142 -16.94 -14.89 6.19
C ILE A 142 -16.23 -16.24 6.16
N HIS A 143 -15.81 -16.66 4.96
CA HIS A 143 -15.11 -17.93 4.76
C HIS A 143 -13.67 -17.88 5.28
N ALA A 144 -12.99 -16.75 5.07
CA ALA A 144 -11.67 -16.50 5.63
C ALA A 144 -11.41 -15.01 5.81
N ILE A 145 -10.56 -14.67 6.78
CA ILE A 145 -10.07 -13.31 6.99
C ILE A 145 -8.56 -13.26 6.82
N THR A 146 -8.07 -12.24 6.13
CA THR A 146 -6.64 -12.03 5.95
C THR A 146 -6.18 -10.68 6.48
N PHE A 147 -4.90 -10.62 6.82
CA PHE A 147 -4.25 -9.45 7.38
C PHE A 147 -2.94 -9.21 6.65
N VAL A 148 -2.55 -7.96 6.49
CA VAL A 148 -1.27 -7.59 5.87
C VAL A 148 -0.12 -7.53 6.88
N SER A 149 -0.41 -7.73 8.17
CA SER A 149 0.61 -7.79 9.23
C SER A 149 0.16 -8.69 10.37
N LYS A 150 1.14 -9.28 11.08
CA LYS A 150 0.89 -10.10 12.27
C LYS A 150 0.27 -9.28 13.40
N GLU A 151 0.75 -8.05 13.59
CA GLU A 151 0.20 -7.11 14.57
C GLU A 151 -1.30 -6.84 14.32
N GLY A 152 -1.67 -6.56 13.06
CA GLY A 152 -3.07 -6.35 12.67
C GLY A 152 -3.95 -7.56 12.96
N MET A 153 -3.43 -8.77 12.74
CA MET A 153 -4.12 -10.01 13.06
C MET A 153 -4.31 -10.17 14.57
N GLU A 154 -3.25 -9.99 15.36
CA GLU A 154 -3.29 -10.12 16.82
C GLU A 154 -4.25 -9.10 17.45
N ASN A 155 -4.19 -7.84 17.02
CA ASN A 155 -5.10 -6.79 17.48
C ASN A 155 -6.56 -7.10 17.16
N PHE A 156 -6.82 -7.63 15.95
CA PHE A 156 -8.16 -8.02 15.53
C PHE A 156 -8.69 -9.21 16.36
N GLN A 157 -7.88 -10.24 16.52
CA GLN A 157 -8.27 -11.44 17.29
C GLN A 157 -8.54 -11.12 18.78
N LYS A 158 -7.72 -10.24 19.38
CA LYS A 158 -7.96 -9.76 20.77
C LYS A 158 -9.30 -9.01 20.90
N LEU A 159 -9.69 -8.25 19.86
CA LEU A 159 -10.88 -7.40 19.92
C LEU A 159 -12.18 -8.14 19.57
N TYR A 160 -12.12 -9.05 18.56
CA TYR A 160 -13.32 -9.66 17.97
C TYR A 160 -13.45 -11.17 18.20
N HIS A 161 -12.39 -11.84 18.66
CA HIS A 161 -12.38 -13.28 18.98
C HIS A 161 -12.81 -14.21 17.83
N TRP A 162 -12.40 -13.91 16.59
CA TRP A 162 -12.74 -14.71 15.40
C TRP A 162 -11.86 -15.97 15.27
N GLN A 163 -11.68 -16.72 16.33
CA GLN A 163 -10.77 -17.87 16.38
C GLN A 163 -11.23 -19.05 15.49
N GLN A 164 -12.53 -19.17 15.23
CA GLN A 164 -13.07 -20.24 14.38
C GLN A 164 -13.04 -19.89 12.89
N THR A 165 -12.90 -18.62 12.52
CA THR A 165 -12.78 -18.20 11.11
C THR A 165 -11.35 -18.39 10.67
N PRO A 166 -11.07 -19.14 9.57
CA PRO A 166 -9.73 -19.28 9.02
C PRO A 166 -9.08 -17.91 8.84
N SER A 167 -7.89 -17.74 9.42
CA SER A 167 -7.18 -16.47 9.41
C SER A 167 -5.73 -16.64 8.97
N GLN A 168 -5.23 -15.74 8.11
CA GLN A 168 -3.88 -15.80 7.59
C GLN A 168 -3.29 -14.41 7.40
N VAL A 169 -1.98 -14.28 7.60
CA VAL A 169 -1.23 -13.09 7.18
C VAL A 169 -0.77 -13.29 5.75
N ILE A 170 -1.22 -12.42 4.86
CA ILE A 170 -0.78 -12.34 3.46
C ILE A 170 -0.27 -10.93 3.24
N ASP A 171 1.05 -10.82 3.11
CA ASP A 171 1.69 -9.53 2.86
C ASP A 171 1.25 -8.97 1.51
N ASN A 172 1.08 -7.66 1.44
CA ASN A 172 0.90 -7.00 0.17
C ASN A 172 2.18 -7.14 -0.67
N GLY A 173 2.01 -7.49 -1.92
CA GLY A 173 3.09 -7.52 -2.90
C GLY A 173 3.04 -6.32 -3.84
N VAL A 174 4.07 -6.19 -4.65
CA VAL A 174 4.18 -5.18 -5.70
C VAL A 174 4.62 -5.83 -7.01
N LEU A 175 4.23 -5.23 -8.13
CA LEU A 175 4.79 -5.60 -9.44
C LEU A 175 6.27 -5.22 -9.49
N ILE A 176 7.11 -6.20 -9.82
CA ILE A 176 8.55 -6.00 -9.94
C ILE A 176 8.88 -5.57 -11.39
N ASN A 177 8.69 -4.30 -11.67
CA ASN A 177 9.08 -3.67 -12.93
C ASN A 177 9.87 -2.40 -12.58
N PRO A 178 11.19 -2.51 -12.31
CA PRO A 178 11.95 -1.34 -11.92
C PRO A 178 11.96 -0.32 -13.06
N VAL A 179 11.53 0.88 -12.75
CA VAL A 179 11.73 2.03 -13.61
C VAL A 179 13.24 2.19 -13.74
N ASN A 180 13.75 2.34 -14.97
CA ASN A 180 15.11 2.81 -15.11
C ASN A 180 15.16 4.22 -14.52
N PRO A 181 15.86 4.45 -13.41
CA PRO A 181 16.04 5.80 -12.92
C PRO A 181 16.70 6.54 -14.08
N GLY A 182 15.94 7.42 -14.73
CA GLY A 182 16.50 8.27 -15.76
C GLY A 182 17.73 8.92 -15.14
N SER A 183 18.84 8.91 -15.86
CA SER A 183 20.13 9.46 -15.41
C SER A 183 20.05 11.00 -15.27
N LYS A 184 19.14 11.47 -14.45
CA LYS A 184 19.16 12.86 -13.98
C LYS A 184 20.24 12.92 -12.92
N CYS A 185 21.47 13.15 -13.36
CA CYS A 185 22.59 13.42 -12.48
C CYS A 185 22.31 14.76 -11.78
N SER A 186 21.52 14.73 -10.74
CA SER A 186 21.35 15.91 -9.86
C SER A 186 22.59 16.04 -9.00
N ALA A 187 23.14 17.25 -8.92
CA ALA A 187 24.21 17.57 -7.97
C ALA A 187 23.71 17.38 -6.53
N LYS A 188 22.41 17.63 -6.27
CA LYS A 188 21.77 17.52 -4.96
C LYS A 188 21.17 16.13 -4.73
N VAL A 189 21.02 15.76 -3.45
CA VAL A 189 20.27 14.57 -3.03
C VAL A 189 18.78 14.88 -3.06
N ARG A 190 18.00 14.10 -3.79
CA ARG A 190 16.55 14.25 -3.89
C ARG A 190 15.85 13.31 -2.91
N ILE A 191 15.29 13.89 -1.85
CA ILE A 191 14.56 13.15 -0.82
C ILE A 191 13.07 13.20 -1.09
N GLY A 192 12.45 12.02 -1.27
CA GLY A 192 11.01 11.90 -1.45
C GLY A 192 10.26 11.58 -0.16
N SER A 193 9.05 12.10 -0.03
CA SER A 193 8.05 11.66 0.94
C SER A 193 6.72 11.51 0.23
N VAL A 194 6.14 10.30 0.29
CA VAL A 194 4.96 9.91 -0.49
C VAL A 194 3.85 9.47 0.45
N GLY A 195 2.65 10.06 0.29
CA GLY A 195 1.48 9.66 1.05
C GLY A 195 0.61 10.82 1.53
N ARG A 196 -0.51 10.49 2.17
CA ARG A 196 -1.42 11.51 2.72
C ARG A 196 -0.71 12.38 3.74
N MET A 197 -0.91 13.68 3.64
CA MET A 197 -0.36 14.66 4.61
C MET A 197 -1.28 14.80 5.82
N ILE A 198 -1.21 13.83 6.71
CA ILE A 198 -1.99 13.74 7.94
C ILE A 198 -1.07 13.54 9.15
N PRO A 199 -1.48 13.85 10.39
CA PRO A 199 -0.62 13.76 11.57
C PRO A 199 0.08 12.40 11.70
N LEU A 200 -0.65 11.31 11.45
CA LEU A 200 -0.13 9.94 11.53
C LEU A 200 1.09 9.67 10.63
N LYS A 201 1.21 10.38 9.50
CA LYS A 201 2.33 10.25 8.55
C LYS A 201 3.53 11.12 8.91
N ASN A 202 3.35 12.11 9.78
CA ASN A 202 4.41 12.93 10.40
C ASN A 202 5.48 13.46 9.42
N GLN A 203 5.09 13.91 8.22
CA GLN A 203 6.02 14.50 7.26
C GLN A 203 6.76 15.72 7.85
N LEU A 204 6.18 16.36 8.86
CA LEU A 204 6.82 17.45 9.62
C LEU A 204 8.13 16.99 10.29
N GLY A 205 8.22 15.71 10.71
CA GLY A 205 9.44 15.13 11.26
C GLY A 205 10.63 15.21 10.30
N LEU A 206 10.40 14.99 8.98
CA LEU A 206 11.44 15.20 7.96
C LEU A 206 11.92 16.65 7.91
N LEU A 207 11.01 17.63 7.90
CA LEU A 207 11.36 19.04 7.85
C LEU A 207 12.10 19.47 9.14
N LYS A 208 11.68 18.98 10.31
CA LYS A 208 12.36 19.21 11.58
C LYS A 208 13.77 18.61 11.59
N ALA A 209 13.96 17.42 11.04
CA ALA A 209 15.30 16.82 10.94
C ALA A 209 16.22 17.64 10.02
N LEU A 210 15.69 18.14 8.90
CA LEU A 210 16.44 19.02 8.00
C LEU A 210 16.87 20.33 8.66
N SER A 211 16.00 20.94 9.49
CA SER A 211 16.34 22.18 10.20
C SER A 211 17.46 22.02 11.26
N LEU A 212 17.83 20.81 11.62
CA LEU A 212 18.98 20.51 12.50
C LEU A 212 20.32 20.45 11.73
N LEU A 213 20.28 20.42 10.41
CA LEU A 213 21.47 20.35 9.57
C LEU A 213 22.08 21.73 9.34
N THR A 214 23.39 21.77 9.05
CA THR A 214 24.06 23.01 8.63
C THR A 214 23.54 23.46 7.27
N VAL A 215 23.61 24.77 7.00
CA VAL A 215 23.16 25.39 5.74
C VAL A 215 23.86 24.73 4.53
N ASP A 216 25.15 24.38 4.67
CA ASP A 216 25.88 23.72 3.62
C ASP A 216 25.25 22.34 3.24
N ILE A 217 24.88 21.53 4.22
CA ILE A 217 24.20 20.24 3.98
C ILE A 217 22.80 20.48 3.43
N GLN A 218 22.03 21.42 4.00
CA GLN A 218 20.67 21.77 3.56
C GLN A 218 20.65 22.16 2.07
N SER A 219 21.61 22.98 1.65
CA SER A 219 21.70 23.46 0.26
C SER A 219 21.96 22.37 -0.75
N ASN A 220 22.46 21.19 -0.31
CA ASN A 220 22.71 20.00 -1.13
C ASN A 220 21.55 18.98 -1.10
N ILE A 221 20.39 19.33 -0.51
CA ILE A 221 19.19 18.51 -0.48
C ILE A 221 18.06 19.20 -1.27
N GLU A 222 17.27 18.43 -2.00
CA GLU A 222 15.96 18.82 -2.50
C GLU A 222 14.91 17.87 -1.91
N VAL A 223 13.79 18.42 -1.45
CA VAL A 223 12.68 17.64 -0.89
C VAL A 223 11.50 17.62 -1.84
N HIS A 224 10.92 16.44 -2.04
CA HIS A 224 9.82 16.19 -2.95
C HIS A 224 8.67 15.53 -2.20
N PHE A 225 7.61 16.29 -1.91
CA PHE A 225 6.40 15.79 -1.28
C PHE A 225 5.35 15.43 -2.32
N PHE A 226 4.91 14.16 -2.33
CA PHE A 226 3.85 13.64 -3.18
C PHE A 226 2.66 13.21 -2.31
N GLY A 227 1.55 13.90 -2.46
CA GLY A 227 0.33 13.67 -1.69
C GLY A 227 -0.32 14.98 -1.28
N ASP A 228 -1.45 14.85 -0.57
CA ASP A 228 -2.25 15.96 -0.06
C ASP A 228 -2.84 15.58 1.30
N GLY A 229 -3.36 16.55 2.03
CA GLY A 229 -4.03 16.35 3.31
C GLY A 229 -4.01 17.58 4.21
N GLU A 230 -4.62 17.42 5.37
CA GLU A 230 -4.84 18.52 6.33
C GLU A 230 -3.54 19.16 6.85
N CYS A 231 -2.41 18.47 6.79
CA CYS A 231 -1.11 19.02 7.21
C CYS A 231 -0.37 19.80 6.12
N LEU A 232 -0.87 19.88 4.87
CA LEU A 232 -0.17 20.50 3.75
C LEU A 232 0.22 21.97 4.04
N THR A 233 -0.71 22.77 4.55
CA THR A 233 -0.44 24.18 4.90
C THR A 233 0.65 24.29 5.95
N GLN A 234 0.57 23.51 7.02
CA GLN A 234 1.58 23.46 8.07
C GLN A 234 2.98 23.13 7.54
N LEU A 235 3.07 22.15 6.61
CA LEU A 235 4.35 21.75 6.00
C LEU A 235 4.94 22.87 5.14
N LYS A 236 4.12 23.55 4.36
CA LYS A 236 4.54 24.72 3.55
C LYS A 236 5.04 25.88 4.43
N ASP A 237 4.28 26.25 5.46
CA ASP A 237 4.63 27.32 6.37
C ASP A 237 5.92 27.01 7.13
N TYR A 238 6.06 25.77 7.64
CA TYR A 238 7.27 25.35 8.32
C TYR A 238 8.50 25.37 7.41
N SER A 239 8.38 24.87 6.18
CA SER A 239 9.49 24.87 5.23
C SER A 239 9.94 26.28 4.83
N ALA A 240 8.98 27.17 4.58
CA ALA A 240 9.29 28.56 4.24
C ALA A 240 10.00 29.33 5.37
N LEU A 241 9.61 29.06 6.63
CA LEU A 241 10.17 29.74 7.79
C LEU A 241 11.54 29.17 8.22
N ASN A 242 11.71 27.86 8.18
CA ASN A 242 12.85 27.17 8.85
C ASN A 242 13.87 26.58 7.87
N LEU A 243 13.56 26.52 6.56
CA LEU A 243 14.41 25.89 5.55
C LEU A 243 14.56 26.76 4.28
N PRO A 244 14.96 28.04 4.43
CA PRO A 244 15.03 28.97 3.29
C PRO A 244 16.05 28.53 2.22
N ASP A 245 17.08 27.79 2.62
CA ASP A 245 18.17 27.32 1.73
C ASP A 245 17.88 25.94 1.12
N THR A 246 16.81 25.25 1.56
CA THR A 246 16.41 23.94 1.04
C THR A 246 15.27 24.09 0.04
N LYS A 247 15.45 23.58 -1.17
CA LYS A 247 14.35 23.53 -2.14
C LYS A 247 13.34 22.43 -1.73
N VAL A 248 12.13 22.87 -1.36
CA VAL A 248 11.02 21.98 -0.98
C VAL A 248 9.89 22.09 -2.00
N ASN A 249 9.56 20.99 -2.65
CA ASN A 249 8.55 20.91 -3.71
C ASN A 249 7.32 20.12 -3.21
N PHE A 250 6.13 20.63 -3.48
CA PHE A 250 4.84 20.01 -3.16
C PHE A 250 4.09 19.74 -4.47
N TYR A 251 3.97 18.47 -4.85
CA TYR A 251 3.37 18.06 -6.14
C TYR A 251 1.87 17.77 -6.05
N GLY A 252 1.30 17.72 -4.83
CA GLY A 252 -0.07 17.23 -4.66
C GLY A 252 -0.20 15.74 -4.93
N MET A 253 -1.39 15.32 -5.31
CA MET A 253 -1.66 13.91 -5.65
C MET A 253 -1.10 13.58 -7.04
N VAL A 254 -0.09 12.72 -7.08
CA VAL A 254 0.50 12.19 -8.32
C VAL A 254 0.12 10.72 -8.47
N ASN A 255 -0.46 10.35 -9.62
CA ASN A 255 -0.93 9.01 -9.90
C ASN A 255 0.14 8.12 -10.53
N ASP A 256 1.07 8.71 -11.28
CA ASP A 256 2.12 7.99 -11.96
C ASP A 256 3.24 7.60 -10.99
N ARG A 257 3.38 6.29 -10.74
CA ARG A 257 4.47 5.75 -9.90
C ARG A 257 5.84 6.00 -10.53
N GLU A 258 5.94 5.95 -11.86
CA GLU A 258 7.20 6.18 -12.56
C GLU A 258 7.65 7.62 -12.36
N GLU A 259 6.74 8.58 -12.46
CA GLU A 259 7.02 9.99 -12.20
C GLU A 259 7.52 10.20 -10.77
N ILE A 260 6.88 9.59 -9.77
CA ILE A 260 7.27 9.70 -8.36
C ILE A 260 8.69 9.19 -8.17
N TYR A 261 8.93 7.92 -8.51
CA TYR A 261 10.17 7.24 -8.17
C TYR A 261 11.36 7.60 -9.08
N ALA A 262 11.13 8.14 -10.28
CA ALA A 262 12.21 8.70 -11.12
C ALA A 262 12.76 10.05 -10.58
N ASN A 263 12.02 10.73 -9.72
CA ASN A 263 12.38 12.07 -9.23
C ASN A 263 13.01 12.08 -7.83
N ILE A 264 13.25 10.94 -7.20
CA ILE A 264 13.85 10.84 -5.87
C ILE A 264 15.05 9.88 -5.86
N ASP A 265 16.00 10.12 -4.97
CA ASP A 265 17.20 9.30 -4.76
C ASP A 265 17.07 8.44 -3.49
N ALA A 266 16.27 8.88 -2.52
CA ALA A 266 15.89 8.13 -1.33
C ALA A 266 14.47 8.52 -0.88
N LEU A 267 13.73 7.55 -0.33
CA LEU A 267 12.41 7.77 0.27
C LEU A 267 12.54 7.91 1.78
N VAL A 268 11.83 8.90 2.37
CA VAL A 268 11.71 9.05 3.83
C VAL A 268 10.26 8.81 4.27
N VAL A 269 10.08 7.94 5.25
CA VAL A 269 8.80 7.61 5.89
C VAL A 269 8.89 7.85 7.39
N CYS A 270 8.22 8.91 7.88
CA CYS A 270 8.26 9.33 9.29
C CYS A 270 7.03 8.88 10.09
N SER A 271 6.23 7.96 9.59
CA SER A 271 4.93 7.59 10.17
C SER A 271 5.05 7.16 11.63
N GLU A 272 4.04 7.51 12.43
CA GLU A 272 3.87 7.06 13.82
C GLU A 272 3.51 5.56 13.89
N THR A 273 2.76 5.07 12.92
CA THR A 273 2.40 3.66 12.79
C THR A 273 2.17 3.28 11.33
N GLU A 274 2.51 2.05 10.97
CA GLU A 274 2.29 1.46 9.66
C GLU A 274 1.84 0.00 9.80
N GLY A 275 0.93 -0.44 8.92
CA GLY A 275 0.64 -1.86 8.77
C GLY A 275 1.76 -2.52 7.97
N LEU A 276 1.63 -2.51 6.66
CA LEU A 276 2.68 -2.84 5.69
C LEU A 276 2.74 -1.70 4.67
N SER A 277 3.80 -0.90 4.71
CA SER A 277 3.89 0.34 3.93
C SER A 277 4.11 0.08 2.45
N MET A 278 3.09 0.32 1.62
CA MET A 278 3.18 0.13 0.17
C MET A 278 4.21 1.05 -0.47
N VAL A 279 4.32 2.30 -0.01
CA VAL A 279 5.31 3.25 -0.56
C VAL A 279 6.75 2.81 -0.32
N ILE A 280 7.02 2.09 0.80
CA ILE A 280 8.32 1.47 1.05
C ILE A 280 8.56 0.35 0.03
N ILE A 281 7.61 -0.57 -0.14
CA ILE A 281 7.73 -1.68 -1.08
C ILE A 281 7.93 -1.17 -2.51
N GLU A 282 7.15 -0.18 -2.91
CA GLU A 282 7.23 0.46 -4.24
C GLU A 282 8.59 1.14 -4.47
N ALA A 283 9.10 1.92 -3.50
CA ALA A 283 10.41 2.56 -3.61
C ALA A 283 11.53 1.53 -3.76
N MET A 284 11.54 0.51 -2.89
CA MET A 284 12.54 -0.56 -2.94
C MET A 284 12.46 -1.37 -4.23
N ALA A 285 11.25 -1.61 -4.78
CA ALA A 285 11.07 -2.24 -6.09
C ALA A 285 11.61 -1.40 -7.25
N ASN A 286 11.83 -0.11 -7.04
CA ASN A 286 12.47 0.82 -7.97
C ASN A 286 13.95 1.11 -7.63
N LYS A 287 14.60 0.27 -6.81
CA LYS A 287 15.99 0.42 -6.37
C LYS A 287 16.26 1.70 -5.57
N ILE A 288 15.24 2.28 -4.95
CA ILE A 288 15.35 3.47 -4.12
C ILE A 288 15.49 3.03 -2.66
N PRO A 289 16.60 3.36 -2.00
CA PRO A 289 16.78 3.07 -0.59
C PRO A 289 15.79 3.87 0.26
N VAL A 290 15.41 3.31 1.40
CA VAL A 290 14.38 3.87 2.27
C VAL A 290 14.96 4.20 3.63
N ILE A 291 14.56 5.36 4.16
CA ILE A 291 14.80 5.78 5.54
C ILE A 291 13.45 5.80 6.23
N ALA A 292 13.20 4.92 7.18
CA ALA A 292 11.87 4.77 7.77
C ALA A 292 11.90 4.73 9.29
N THR A 293 10.79 5.14 9.91
CA THR A 293 10.57 4.91 11.34
C THR A 293 10.51 3.42 11.66
N ASN A 294 11.10 3.03 12.80
CA ASN A 294 11.11 1.66 13.32
C ASN A 294 9.76 1.32 13.98
N VAL A 295 8.66 1.36 13.22
CA VAL A 295 7.30 1.13 13.71
C VAL A 295 6.55 0.12 12.84
N GLY A 296 5.62 -0.60 13.45
CA GLY A 296 4.71 -1.52 12.77
C GLY A 296 5.41 -2.50 11.83
N GLY A 297 5.01 -2.50 10.55
CA GLY A 297 5.60 -3.37 9.52
C GLY A 297 6.89 -2.86 8.88
N ASN A 298 7.35 -1.64 9.17
CA ASN A 298 8.55 -1.07 8.55
C ASN A 298 9.83 -1.89 8.78
N PRO A 299 10.12 -2.40 10.00
CA PRO A 299 11.31 -3.23 10.24
C PRO A 299 11.31 -4.57 9.48
N LYS A 300 10.14 -5.03 9.04
CA LYS A 300 10.03 -6.20 8.18
C LYS A 300 10.44 -5.89 6.74
N LEU A 301 10.25 -4.66 6.29
CA LEU A 301 10.56 -4.22 4.94
C LEU A 301 12.00 -3.70 4.83
N VAL A 302 12.43 -2.88 5.79
CA VAL A 302 13.73 -2.22 5.78
C VAL A 302 14.64 -2.91 6.79
N LEU A 303 15.67 -3.57 6.28
CA LEU A 303 16.74 -4.15 7.10
C LEU A 303 17.78 -3.05 7.34
N ASP A 304 17.88 -2.59 8.60
CA ASP A 304 18.72 -1.44 8.95
C ASP A 304 20.16 -1.58 8.44
N GLN A 305 20.68 -0.54 7.81
CA GLN A 305 22.00 -0.42 7.18
C GLN A 305 22.28 -1.44 6.05
N LYS A 306 21.30 -2.26 5.67
CA LYS A 306 21.45 -3.25 4.58
C LYS A 306 20.59 -2.90 3.36
N THR A 307 19.31 -2.64 3.58
CA THR A 307 18.35 -2.29 2.51
C THR A 307 17.77 -0.89 2.68
N GLY A 308 18.24 -0.15 3.66
CA GLY A 308 17.82 1.18 4.04
C GLY A 308 18.25 1.48 5.47
N TRP A 309 17.62 2.46 6.09
CA TRP A 309 17.92 2.88 7.47
C TRP A 309 16.65 2.97 8.30
N LEU A 310 16.77 2.59 9.56
CA LEU A 310 15.70 2.73 10.55
C LEU A 310 16.08 3.76 11.61
N PHE A 311 15.07 4.52 12.06
CA PHE A 311 15.17 5.45 13.17
C PHE A 311 13.90 5.37 14.03
N ASP A 312 13.98 5.72 15.31
CA ASP A 312 12.82 5.68 16.18
C ASP A 312 11.87 6.84 15.90
N TYR A 313 10.57 6.64 16.13
CA TYR A 313 9.57 7.68 15.93
C TYR A 313 9.96 8.95 16.73
N ASP A 314 9.86 10.11 16.09
CA ASP A 314 10.24 11.44 16.62
C ASP A 314 11.76 11.62 16.89
N ASP A 315 12.62 10.66 16.57
CA ASP A 315 14.08 10.87 16.62
C ASP A 315 14.58 11.63 15.39
N ASN A 316 14.21 12.91 15.33
CA ASN A 316 14.62 13.82 14.25
C ASN A 316 16.16 14.02 14.21
N LYS A 317 16.87 13.82 15.33
CA LYS A 317 18.34 13.89 15.39
C LYS A 317 18.99 12.73 14.63
N LYS A 318 18.50 11.50 14.85
CA LYS A 318 18.97 10.32 14.13
C LYS A 318 18.71 10.45 12.64
N LEU A 319 17.50 10.91 12.26
CA LEU A 319 17.15 11.17 10.85
C LEU A 319 18.10 12.23 10.25
N ALA A 320 18.39 13.32 10.94
CA ALA A 320 19.32 14.35 10.48
C ALA A 320 20.73 13.78 10.23
N VAL A 321 21.23 12.92 11.14
CA VAL A 321 22.55 12.26 10.98
C VAL A 321 22.56 11.36 9.73
N ILE A 322 21.50 10.58 9.51
CA ILE A 322 21.39 9.72 8.31
C ILE A 322 21.42 10.57 7.05
N LEU A 323 20.64 11.65 7.00
CA LEU A 323 20.59 12.55 5.83
C LEU A 323 21.95 13.23 5.59
N ALA A 324 22.62 13.69 6.64
CA ALA A 324 23.96 14.28 6.53
C ALA A 324 24.98 13.31 5.93
N ASN A 325 25.01 12.06 6.41
CA ASN A 325 25.90 11.03 5.89
C ASN A 325 25.63 10.73 4.41
N ILE A 326 24.36 10.68 3.99
CA ILE A 326 24.01 10.47 2.58
C ILE A 326 24.47 11.65 1.70
N VAL A 327 24.36 12.89 2.19
CA VAL A 327 24.86 14.07 1.46
C VAL A 327 26.39 14.06 1.32
N GLN A 328 27.09 13.64 2.38
CA GLN A 328 28.54 13.54 2.39
C GLN A 328 29.06 12.45 1.45
N ASP A 329 28.35 11.33 1.37
CA ASP A 329 28.70 10.22 0.47
C ASP A 329 27.44 9.64 -0.20
N LYS A 330 27.09 10.15 -1.38
CA LYS A 330 25.96 9.66 -2.18
C LYS A 330 26.18 8.26 -2.76
N THR A 331 27.41 7.77 -2.79
CA THR A 331 27.71 6.48 -3.40
C THR A 331 27.08 5.32 -2.65
N VAL A 332 26.71 5.52 -1.37
CA VAL A 332 26.01 4.53 -0.54
C VAL A 332 24.58 4.21 -1.04
N LEU A 333 23.95 5.13 -1.78
CA LEU A 333 22.55 4.95 -2.21
C LEU A 333 22.37 3.78 -3.18
N ASN A 334 23.26 3.66 -4.18
CA ASN A 334 23.16 2.63 -5.22
C ASN A 334 23.26 1.18 -4.67
N PRO A 335 24.28 0.80 -3.88
CA PRO A 335 24.38 -0.55 -3.36
C PRO A 335 23.23 -0.89 -2.39
N ILE A 336 22.80 0.06 -1.56
CA ILE A 336 21.66 -0.14 -0.64
C ILE A 336 20.35 -0.26 -1.43
N GLY A 337 20.13 0.58 -2.44
CA GLY A 337 18.96 0.48 -3.32
C GLY A 337 18.89 -0.84 -4.09
N LEU A 338 20.03 -1.37 -4.58
CA LEU A 338 20.09 -2.68 -5.22
C LEU A 338 19.80 -3.81 -4.21
N ALA A 339 20.33 -3.74 -3.02
CA ALA A 339 20.03 -4.70 -1.95
C ALA A 339 18.54 -4.67 -1.57
N ALA A 340 17.95 -3.47 -1.49
CA ALA A 340 16.54 -3.26 -1.26
C ALA A 340 15.67 -3.92 -2.34
N PHE A 341 16.01 -3.68 -3.61
CA PHE A 341 15.35 -4.30 -4.75
C PHE A 341 15.39 -5.82 -4.71
N ASN A 342 16.56 -6.40 -4.47
CA ASN A 342 16.72 -7.86 -4.39
C ASN A 342 15.89 -8.44 -3.25
N TYR A 343 15.87 -7.78 -2.10
CA TYR A 343 15.09 -8.20 -0.94
C TYR A 343 13.57 -8.18 -1.22
N ILE A 344 13.06 -7.08 -1.79
CA ILE A 344 11.63 -6.95 -2.11
C ILE A 344 11.23 -7.92 -3.22
N SER A 345 12.05 -8.09 -4.26
CA SER A 345 11.77 -9.02 -5.35
C SER A 345 11.65 -10.47 -4.88
N ALA A 346 12.48 -10.86 -3.91
CA ALA A 346 12.44 -12.20 -3.35
C ALA A 346 11.27 -12.46 -2.39
N ASN A 347 10.83 -11.44 -1.64
CA ASN A 347 9.92 -11.63 -0.51
C ASN A 347 8.52 -11.01 -0.71
N PHE A 348 8.40 -9.97 -1.55
CA PHE A 348 7.17 -9.18 -1.69
C PHE A 348 6.73 -8.99 -3.15
N ALA A 349 7.09 -9.90 -4.04
CA ALA A 349 6.54 -9.91 -5.39
C ALA A 349 5.03 -10.21 -5.34
N ILE A 350 4.23 -9.51 -6.16
CA ILE A 350 2.76 -9.66 -6.19
C ILE A 350 2.31 -11.09 -6.51
N GLU A 351 3.10 -11.82 -7.29
CA GLU A 351 2.84 -13.20 -7.66
C GLU A 351 2.76 -14.12 -6.43
N SER A 352 3.56 -13.85 -5.40
CA SER A 352 3.51 -14.59 -4.12
C SER A 352 2.20 -14.33 -3.38
N SER A 353 1.76 -13.06 -3.31
CA SER A 353 0.48 -12.70 -2.70
C SER A 353 -0.69 -13.31 -3.47
N ALA A 354 -0.68 -13.19 -4.80
CA ALA A 354 -1.71 -13.77 -5.68
C ALA A 354 -1.84 -15.27 -5.51
N LYS A 355 -0.70 -16.01 -5.44
CA LYS A 355 -0.69 -17.46 -5.20
C LYS A 355 -1.32 -17.83 -3.85
N LYS A 356 -0.99 -17.09 -2.79
CA LYS A 356 -1.57 -17.32 -1.45
C LYS A 356 -3.08 -17.05 -1.44
N TYR A 357 -3.54 -15.99 -2.12
CA TYR A 357 -4.96 -15.70 -2.23
C TYR A 357 -5.70 -16.76 -3.05
N LEU A 358 -5.13 -17.24 -4.18
CA LEU A 358 -5.74 -18.32 -4.95
C LEU A 358 -5.90 -19.58 -4.12
N ALA A 359 -4.87 -20.01 -3.40
CA ALA A 359 -4.97 -21.14 -2.50
C ALA A 359 -6.06 -20.96 -1.43
N LEU A 360 -6.28 -19.72 -0.95
CA LEU A 360 -7.36 -19.42 0.00
C LEU A 360 -8.74 -19.46 -0.64
N TYR A 361 -8.86 -19.11 -1.93
CA TYR A 361 -10.13 -19.15 -2.67
C TYR A 361 -10.59 -20.60 -2.97
N GLU A 362 -9.66 -21.53 -3.04
CA GLU A 362 -9.93 -22.95 -3.31
C GLU A 362 -10.40 -23.74 -2.08
N ILE A 363 -10.10 -23.27 -0.86
CA ILE A 363 -10.56 -23.88 0.40
C ILE A 363 -12.07 -23.70 0.56
#